data_2548b699722dec829b18d8a4946eb529
#
_entry.id   2548b699722dec829b18d8a4946eb529
#
_cell.length_a   1.000
_cell.length_b   1.000
_cell.length_c   1.000
_cell.angle_alpha   90.00
_cell.angle_beta   90.00
_cell.angle_gamma   90.00
#
_symmetry.space_group_name_H-M   'P 1'
#
loop_
_entity.id
_entity.type
_entity.pdbx_description
1 polymer ?
#
loop_
_entity_poly.entity_id
_entity_poly.type
_entity_poly.pdbx_seq_one_letter_code
_entity_poly.pdbx_strand_id
1 'polypeptide(L)'
;MATSNLPGTDAARHGTGDADLTIMLAAHAAFRRDLVRLAHTTAGSPADPPRRAAIQAGWETFKRQLHLHHTAEDTIIWPALRQRLDHSDHAQSVLDAMEEEHQLIDPLLAAVDAAFAEPDGSSLGDATAALTSQLTAHLTHEECDGLPLIGVALTAAEWRAAGFKIARSSGLSDAGEMFAWLADGADQDTAQATIATLPPPVRVLYRAIWKPRYQRTPRW
;
A
#
# COMPACT_ATOMS: atom_id res chain seq x y z
N MET A 1 -21.56 29.02 12.42
CA MET A 1 -20.42 28.10 12.48
C MET A 1 -20.98 26.69 12.50
N ALA A 2 -21.04 26.04 11.35
CA ALA A 2 -21.50 24.67 11.20
C ALA A 2 -20.25 23.79 11.01
N THR A 3 -19.93 23.00 12.01
CA THR A 3 -18.89 21.98 11.95
C THR A 3 -19.39 20.84 11.06
N SER A 4 -18.84 20.75 9.87
CA SER A 4 -19.02 19.64 8.94
C SER A 4 -18.34 18.40 9.54
N ASN A 5 -19.13 17.52 10.11
CA ASN A 5 -18.70 16.20 10.53
C ASN A 5 -18.60 15.34 9.27
N LEU A 6 -17.40 15.01 8.82
CA LEU A 6 -17.17 14.00 7.79
C LEU A 6 -17.65 12.65 8.34
N PRO A 7 -18.44 11.86 7.61
CA PRO A 7 -18.86 10.55 8.06
C PRO A 7 -17.65 9.62 8.16
N GLY A 8 -17.54 9.01 9.32
CA GLY A 8 -16.37 8.33 9.82
C GLY A 8 -15.93 7.11 9.02
N THR A 9 -14.65 6.95 9.09
CA THR A 9 -13.79 5.80 8.76
C THR A 9 -14.17 4.46 9.43
N ASP A 10 -15.29 4.35 10.13
CA ASP A 10 -15.71 3.13 10.83
C ASP A 10 -16.41 2.11 9.92
N ALA A 11 -17.00 2.53 8.80
CA ALA A 11 -17.67 1.61 7.89
C ALA A 11 -16.70 0.76 7.04
N ALA A 12 -15.47 1.27 6.80
CA ALA A 12 -14.46 0.56 6.01
C ALA A 12 -13.70 -0.52 6.80
N ARG A 13 -13.82 -0.56 8.13
CA ARG A 13 -13.09 -1.53 8.99
C ARG A 13 -13.76 -2.90 9.09
N HIS A 14 -15.00 -3.02 8.64
CA HIS A 14 -15.79 -4.25 8.72
C HIS A 14 -16.28 -4.58 7.32
N GLY A 15 -15.48 -5.33 6.56
CA GLY A 15 -16.03 -6.12 5.47
C GLY A 15 -17.18 -6.97 6.03
N THR A 16 -18.17 -7.33 5.21
CA THR A 16 -19.34 -8.13 5.60
C THR A 16 -18.98 -9.52 6.15
N GLY A 17 -17.69 -9.89 6.22
CA GLY A 17 -17.11 -11.07 6.85
C GLY A 17 -16.11 -10.72 7.96
N ASP A 18 -15.72 -11.71 8.78
CA ASP A 18 -14.78 -11.58 9.93
C ASP A 18 -13.30 -11.34 9.52
N ALA A 19 -13.01 -11.01 8.27
CA ALA A 19 -11.66 -10.75 7.76
C ALA A 19 -11.12 -9.40 8.30
N ASP A 20 -9.97 -9.43 8.96
CA ASP A 20 -9.31 -8.22 9.46
C ASP A 20 -8.49 -7.56 8.32
N LEU A 21 -9.02 -6.51 7.72
CA LEU A 21 -8.41 -5.75 6.63
C LEU A 21 -7.46 -4.64 7.10
N THR A 22 -7.11 -4.57 8.39
CA THR A 22 -6.29 -3.49 8.98
C THR A 22 -4.98 -3.27 8.21
N ILE A 23 -4.26 -4.33 7.86
CA ILE A 23 -2.99 -4.23 7.12
C ILE A 23 -3.19 -3.74 5.69
N MET A 24 -4.22 -4.23 5.01
CA MET A 24 -4.57 -3.81 3.64
C MET A 24 -4.87 -2.32 3.60
N LEU A 25 -5.79 -1.85 4.42
CA LEU A 25 -6.16 -0.44 4.50
C LEU A 25 -4.99 0.46 4.97
N ALA A 26 -4.13 -0.04 5.86
CA ALA A 26 -2.91 0.67 6.26
C ALA A 26 -1.92 0.79 5.09
N ALA A 27 -1.81 -0.22 4.22
CA ALA A 27 -0.99 -0.17 3.01
C ALA A 27 -1.52 0.88 2.02
N HIS A 28 -2.82 0.90 1.77
CA HIS A 28 -3.46 1.90 0.91
C HIS A 28 -3.27 3.33 1.44
N ALA A 29 -3.44 3.53 2.74
CA ALA A 29 -3.18 4.83 3.38
C ALA A 29 -1.70 5.25 3.23
N ALA A 30 -0.77 4.30 3.36
CA ALA A 30 0.65 4.55 3.20
C ALA A 30 1.03 4.87 1.74
N PHE A 31 0.42 4.20 0.75
CA PHE A 31 0.60 4.55 -0.67
C PHE A 31 0.10 5.96 -0.96
N ARG A 32 -1.12 6.32 -0.53
CA ARG A 32 -1.65 7.68 -0.70
C ARG A 32 -0.77 8.74 -0.02
N ARG A 33 -0.28 8.48 1.19
CA ARG A 33 0.66 9.34 1.90
C ARG A 33 1.94 9.57 1.10
N ASP A 34 2.52 8.51 0.54
CA ASP A 34 3.79 8.61 -0.17
C ASP A 34 3.62 9.26 -1.56
N LEU A 35 2.47 9.09 -2.22
CA LEU A 35 2.12 9.88 -3.42
C LEU A 35 2.07 11.39 -3.12
N VAL A 36 1.50 11.78 -1.98
CA VAL A 36 1.51 13.18 -1.53
C VAL A 36 2.93 13.68 -1.28
N ARG A 37 3.76 12.86 -0.62
CA ARG A 37 5.19 13.19 -0.39
C ARG A 37 5.94 13.36 -1.72
N LEU A 38 5.74 12.45 -2.66
CA LEU A 38 6.33 12.52 -3.99
C LEU A 38 5.90 13.80 -4.72
N ALA A 39 4.61 14.13 -4.73
CA ALA A 39 4.10 15.36 -5.34
C ALA A 39 4.71 16.62 -4.71
N HIS A 40 4.94 16.65 -3.41
CA HIS A 40 5.61 17.77 -2.75
C HIS A 40 7.08 17.91 -3.15
N THR A 41 7.76 16.84 -3.56
CA THR A 41 9.14 16.91 -4.01
C THR A 41 9.28 17.54 -5.40
N THR A 42 8.23 17.44 -6.21
CA THR A 42 8.21 18.00 -7.59
C THR A 42 7.88 19.48 -7.63
N ALA A 43 7.30 20.03 -6.57
CA ALA A 43 6.84 21.43 -6.51
C ALA A 43 7.92 22.43 -6.04
N GLY A 44 9.15 21.98 -5.74
CA GLY A 44 10.20 22.81 -5.12
C GLY A 44 11.40 23.09 -6.00
N SER A 45 12.30 23.95 -5.50
CA SER A 45 13.63 24.17 -6.11
C SER A 45 14.44 22.88 -6.14
N PRO A 46 15.42 22.77 -7.06
CA PRO A 46 16.28 21.59 -7.14
C PRO A 46 16.84 21.19 -5.76
N ALA A 47 16.58 19.96 -5.36
CA ALA A 47 17.01 19.46 -4.06
C ALA A 47 18.54 19.34 -3.99
N ASP A 48 19.13 19.65 -2.84
CA ASP A 48 20.53 19.36 -2.55
C ASP A 48 20.78 17.83 -2.55
N PRO A 49 22.05 17.38 -2.65
CA PRO A 49 22.36 15.96 -2.75
C PRO A 49 21.79 15.09 -1.62
N PRO A 50 21.84 15.48 -0.33
CA PRO A 50 21.22 14.71 0.75
C PRO A 50 19.70 14.57 0.61
N ARG A 51 19.01 15.64 0.20
CA ARG A 51 17.56 15.61 -0.01
C ARG A 51 17.18 14.76 -1.22
N ARG A 52 17.94 14.83 -2.32
CA ARG A 52 17.73 13.92 -3.47
C ARG A 52 17.87 12.46 -3.08
N ALA A 53 18.90 12.13 -2.30
CA ALA A 53 19.08 10.76 -1.81
C ALA A 53 17.92 10.30 -0.93
N ALA A 54 17.35 11.18 -0.08
CA ALA A 54 16.19 10.87 0.75
C ALA A 54 14.93 10.65 -0.11
N ILE A 55 14.66 11.51 -1.09
CA ILE A 55 13.55 11.36 -2.04
C ILE A 55 13.66 10.03 -2.80
N GLN A 56 14.85 9.73 -3.32
CA GLN A 56 15.08 8.47 -4.03
C GLN A 56 14.88 7.26 -3.12
N ALA A 57 15.36 7.31 -1.88
CA ALA A 57 15.13 6.23 -0.90
C ALA A 57 13.63 6.04 -0.57
N GLY A 58 12.87 7.13 -0.50
CA GLY A 58 11.41 7.10 -0.36
C GLY A 58 10.75 6.45 -1.57
N TRP A 59 11.11 6.88 -2.77
CA TRP A 59 10.59 6.34 -4.03
C TRP A 59 10.90 4.85 -4.20
N GLU A 60 12.13 4.40 -3.94
CA GLU A 60 12.48 2.98 -4.00
C GLU A 60 11.72 2.15 -2.96
N THR A 61 11.48 2.71 -1.77
CA THR A 61 10.64 2.05 -0.76
C THR A 61 9.21 1.92 -1.26
N PHE A 62 8.62 2.98 -1.80
CA PHE A 62 7.27 2.98 -2.37
C PHE A 62 7.11 1.92 -3.45
N LYS A 63 7.99 1.92 -4.48
CA LYS A 63 7.93 0.93 -5.57
C LYS A 63 7.99 -0.51 -5.07
N ARG A 64 8.94 -0.77 -4.15
CA ARG A 64 9.09 -2.13 -3.60
C ARG A 64 7.85 -2.56 -2.81
N GLN A 65 7.28 -1.69 -1.99
CA GLN A 65 6.08 -2.03 -1.22
C GLN A 65 4.87 -2.23 -2.15
N LEU A 66 4.72 -1.42 -3.19
CA LEU A 66 3.65 -1.56 -4.16
C LEU A 66 3.78 -2.86 -4.96
N HIS A 67 4.98 -3.19 -5.43
CA HIS A 67 5.23 -4.46 -6.11
C HIS A 67 4.91 -5.68 -5.24
N LEU A 68 5.31 -5.66 -3.96
CA LEU A 68 5.00 -6.74 -3.02
C LEU A 68 3.50 -6.86 -2.76
N HIS A 69 2.78 -5.74 -2.69
CA HIS A 69 1.35 -5.65 -2.48
C HIS A 69 0.60 -6.26 -3.68
N HIS A 70 0.76 -5.73 -4.89
CA HIS A 70 0.13 -6.25 -6.10
C HIS A 70 0.51 -7.72 -6.37
N THR A 71 1.78 -8.10 -6.17
CA THR A 71 2.19 -9.50 -6.32
C THR A 71 1.46 -10.43 -5.36
N ALA A 72 1.22 -10.00 -4.11
CA ALA A 72 0.48 -10.80 -3.15
C ALA A 72 -1.00 -10.95 -3.55
N GLU A 73 -1.59 -9.92 -4.09
CA GLU A 73 -2.96 -9.93 -4.62
C GLU A 73 -3.06 -10.86 -5.82
N ASP A 74 -2.27 -10.64 -6.84
CA ASP A 74 -2.31 -11.39 -8.09
C ASP A 74 -1.96 -12.88 -7.94
N THR A 75 -1.08 -13.22 -6.98
CA THR A 75 -0.60 -14.61 -6.85
C THR A 75 -1.22 -15.39 -5.69
N ILE A 76 -1.82 -14.72 -4.72
CA ILE A 76 -2.35 -15.37 -3.51
C ILE A 76 -3.81 -15.02 -3.28
N ILE A 77 -4.19 -13.73 -3.29
CA ILE A 77 -5.51 -13.29 -2.87
C ILE A 77 -6.53 -13.50 -3.98
N TRP A 78 -6.33 -12.87 -5.16
CA TRP A 78 -7.27 -12.95 -6.27
C TRP A 78 -7.49 -14.38 -6.76
N PRO A 79 -6.48 -15.26 -6.91
CA PRO A 79 -6.71 -16.65 -7.26
C PRO A 79 -7.59 -17.41 -6.26
N ALA A 80 -7.44 -17.13 -4.96
CA ALA A 80 -8.27 -17.74 -3.93
C ALA A 80 -9.73 -17.26 -4.01
N LEU A 81 -9.95 -15.96 -4.28
CA LEU A 81 -11.29 -15.41 -4.48
C LEU A 81 -11.93 -15.94 -5.77
N ARG A 82 -11.19 -15.99 -6.88
CA ARG A 82 -11.67 -16.55 -8.15
C ARG A 82 -12.19 -17.97 -7.99
N GLN A 83 -11.45 -18.81 -7.28
CA GLN A 83 -11.85 -20.19 -7.03
C GLN A 83 -13.13 -20.30 -6.20
N ARG A 84 -13.31 -19.41 -5.21
CA ARG A 84 -14.46 -19.43 -4.29
C ARG A 84 -15.72 -18.80 -4.89
N LEU A 85 -15.54 -17.84 -5.77
CA LEU A 85 -16.59 -17.05 -6.40
C LEU A 85 -16.71 -17.35 -7.90
N ASP A 86 -16.35 -18.58 -8.32
CA ASP A 86 -16.37 -19.03 -9.73
C ASP A 86 -17.76 -18.97 -10.38
N HIS A 87 -18.81 -18.98 -9.55
CA HIS A 87 -20.22 -18.89 -9.95
C HIS A 87 -20.74 -17.45 -10.07
N SER A 88 -19.92 -16.44 -9.76
CA SER A 88 -20.31 -15.02 -9.76
C SER A 88 -19.60 -14.25 -10.88
N ASP A 89 -20.28 -14.01 -12.00
CA ASP A 89 -19.77 -13.21 -13.11
C ASP A 89 -19.34 -11.81 -12.63
N HIS A 90 -20.07 -11.21 -11.69
CA HIS A 90 -19.70 -9.92 -11.11
C HIS A 90 -18.36 -9.99 -10.39
N ALA A 91 -18.16 -10.99 -9.51
CA ALA A 91 -16.89 -11.12 -8.81
C ALA A 91 -15.72 -11.37 -9.79
N GLN A 92 -15.92 -12.21 -10.82
CA GLN A 92 -14.88 -12.43 -11.82
C GLN A 92 -14.54 -11.14 -12.57
N SER A 93 -15.55 -10.35 -12.96
CA SER A 93 -15.34 -9.06 -13.62
C SER A 93 -14.59 -8.05 -12.76
N VAL A 94 -14.89 -7.98 -11.45
CA VAL A 94 -14.13 -7.12 -10.52
C VAL A 94 -12.67 -7.55 -10.43
N LEU A 95 -12.41 -8.85 -10.28
CA LEU A 95 -11.05 -9.37 -10.19
C LEU A 95 -10.26 -9.21 -11.49
N ASP A 96 -10.91 -9.31 -12.66
CA ASP A 96 -10.29 -9.01 -13.96
C ASP A 96 -9.88 -7.54 -14.02
N ALA A 97 -10.76 -6.63 -13.58
CA ALA A 97 -10.47 -5.20 -13.54
C ALA A 97 -9.29 -4.86 -12.61
N MET A 98 -9.18 -5.52 -11.43
CA MET A 98 -8.02 -5.33 -10.53
C MET A 98 -6.71 -5.70 -11.22
N GLU A 99 -6.65 -6.86 -11.89
CA GLU A 99 -5.45 -7.29 -12.61
C GLU A 99 -5.10 -6.37 -13.80
N GLU A 100 -6.11 -5.89 -14.54
CA GLU A 100 -5.91 -4.92 -15.62
C GLU A 100 -5.37 -3.58 -15.09
N GLU A 101 -5.88 -3.10 -13.98
CA GLU A 101 -5.44 -1.86 -13.35
C GLU A 101 -4.00 -1.95 -12.85
N HIS A 102 -3.55 -3.10 -12.29
CA HIS A 102 -2.15 -3.33 -11.94
C HIS A 102 -1.23 -3.17 -13.15
N GLN A 103 -1.62 -3.75 -14.32
CA GLN A 103 -0.84 -3.62 -15.55
C GLN A 103 -0.74 -2.18 -16.06
N LEU A 104 -1.72 -1.32 -15.76
CA LEU A 104 -1.69 0.10 -16.13
C LEU A 104 -0.77 0.93 -15.22
N ILE A 105 -0.47 0.46 -14.01
CA ILE A 105 0.38 1.17 -13.04
C ILE A 105 1.87 1.00 -13.37
N ASP A 106 2.30 -0.17 -13.82
CA ASP A 106 3.71 -0.46 -14.12
C ASP A 106 4.37 0.56 -15.08
N PRO A 107 3.77 0.92 -16.23
CA PRO A 107 4.36 1.94 -17.11
C PRO A 107 4.41 3.33 -16.47
N LEU A 108 3.54 3.65 -15.53
CA LEU A 108 3.56 4.93 -14.81
C LEU A 108 4.70 4.97 -13.78
N LEU A 109 5.01 3.85 -13.13
CA LEU A 109 6.21 3.74 -12.28
C LEU A 109 7.48 3.95 -13.12
N ALA A 110 7.55 3.32 -14.28
CA ALA A 110 8.67 3.49 -15.21
C ALA A 110 8.80 4.95 -15.72
N ALA A 111 7.69 5.64 -15.94
CA ALA A 111 7.69 7.05 -16.33
C ALA A 111 8.27 7.95 -15.22
N VAL A 112 7.92 7.69 -13.96
CA VAL A 112 8.51 8.42 -12.81
C VAL A 112 9.99 8.11 -12.67
N ASP A 113 10.44 6.85 -12.86
CA ASP A 113 11.86 6.48 -12.87
C ASP A 113 12.64 7.23 -13.96
N ALA A 114 12.07 7.29 -15.17
CA ALA A 114 12.68 8.03 -16.29
C ALA A 114 12.81 9.53 -15.96
N ALA A 115 11.75 10.11 -15.40
CA ALA A 115 11.74 11.53 -15.01
C ALA A 115 12.75 11.86 -13.89
N PHE A 116 13.02 10.95 -12.96
CA PHE A 116 14.09 11.10 -11.97
C PHE A 116 15.49 11.09 -12.61
N ALA A 117 15.66 10.44 -13.75
CA ALA A 117 16.93 10.39 -14.47
C ALA A 117 17.18 11.65 -15.34
N GLU A 118 16.16 12.47 -15.58
CA GLU A 118 16.28 13.72 -16.33
C GLU A 118 17.11 14.76 -15.55
N PRO A 119 18.06 15.44 -16.19
CA PRO A 119 18.90 16.42 -15.52
C PRO A 119 18.13 17.60 -14.93
N ASP A 120 17.04 18.02 -15.58
CA ASP A 120 16.18 19.15 -15.19
C ASP A 120 14.91 18.71 -14.46
N GLY A 121 14.59 17.42 -14.49
CA GLY A 121 13.38 16.87 -13.83
C GLY A 121 12.07 17.44 -14.39
N SER A 122 12.08 17.94 -15.63
CA SER A 122 10.95 18.67 -16.22
C SER A 122 9.67 17.85 -16.33
N SER A 123 9.78 16.54 -16.54
CA SER A 123 8.62 15.63 -16.67
C SER A 123 8.16 15.01 -15.33
N LEU A 124 8.91 15.20 -14.23
CA LEU A 124 8.62 14.53 -12.97
C LEU A 124 7.25 14.91 -12.38
N GLY A 125 6.85 16.18 -12.53
CA GLY A 125 5.53 16.66 -12.09
C GLY A 125 4.38 15.95 -12.79
N ASP A 126 4.44 15.87 -14.11
CA ASP A 126 3.40 15.24 -14.94
C ASP A 126 3.35 13.72 -14.71
N ALA A 127 4.51 13.07 -14.66
CA ALA A 127 4.61 11.65 -14.39
C ALA A 127 4.05 11.29 -12.98
N THR A 128 4.37 12.11 -11.97
CA THR A 128 3.84 11.95 -10.61
C THR A 128 2.32 12.16 -10.58
N ALA A 129 1.80 13.15 -11.29
CA ALA A 129 0.37 13.42 -11.34
C ALA A 129 -0.39 12.27 -12.01
N ALA A 130 0.13 11.72 -13.11
CA ALA A 130 -0.46 10.58 -13.81
C ALA A 130 -0.49 9.32 -12.91
N LEU A 131 0.63 8.99 -12.26
CA LEU A 131 0.69 7.89 -11.30
C LEU A 131 -0.28 8.09 -10.14
N THR A 132 -0.32 9.29 -9.56
CA THR A 132 -1.21 9.62 -8.44
C THR A 132 -2.67 9.42 -8.82
N SER A 133 -3.07 9.89 -10.02
CA SER A 133 -4.44 9.74 -10.52
C SER A 133 -4.82 8.27 -10.67
N GLN A 134 -3.99 7.50 -11.38
CA GLN A 134 -4.27 6.09 -11.68
C GLN A 134 -4.27 5.23 -10.42
N LEU A 135 -3.23 5.35 -9.58
CA LEU A 135 -3.12 4.53 -8.37
C LEU A 135 -4.21 4.89 -7.35
N THR A 136 -4.57 6.17 -7.20
CA THR A 136 -5.66 6.56 -6.29
C THR A 136 -7.02 6.02 -6.77
N ALA A 137 -7.27 6.03 -8.09
CA ALA A 137 -8.48 5.44 -8.66
C ALA A 137 -8.54 3.93 -8.40
N HIS A 138 -7.44 3.22 -8.67
CA HIS A 138 -7.29 1.79 -8.41
C HIS A 138 -7.56 1.44 -6.93
N LEU A 139 -6.83 2.06 -6.00
CA LEU A 139 -7.02 1.80 -4.56
C LEU A 139 -8.45 2.09 -4.09
N THR A 140 -9.12 3.07 -4.70
CA THR A 140 -10.52 3.37 -4.37
C THR A 140 -11.47 2.30 -4.91
N HIS A 141 -11.25 1.85 -6.15
CA HIS A 141 -12.03 0.77 -6.77
C HIS A 141 -11.86 -0.54 -5.98
N GLU A 142 -10.63 -0.87 -5.61
CA GLU A 142 -10.36 -2.05 -4.79
C GLU A 142 -11.05 -1.97 -3.41
N GLU A 143 -10.98 -0.84 -2.72
CA GLU A 143 -11.65 -0.64 -1.43
C GLU A 143 -13.18 -0.76 -1.53
N CYS A 144 -13.76 -0.32 -2.66
CA CYS A 144 -15.21 -0.35 -2.86
C CYS A 144 -15.72 -1.72 -3.32
N ASP A 145 -15.02 -2.39 -4.22
CA ASP A 145 -15.53 -3.55 -4.93
C ASP A 145 -14.68 -4.82 -4.71
N GLY A 146 -13.35 -4.70 -4.64
CA GLY A 146 -12.42 -5.82 -4.46
C GLY A 146 -12.38 -6.35 -3.02
N LEU A 147 -12.09 -5.48 -2.05
CA LEU A 147 -11.96 -5.89 -0.64
C LEU A 147 -13.23 -6.50 -0.03
N PRO A 148 -14.46 -6.05 -0.37
CA PRO A 148 -15.67 -6.72 0.07
C PRO A 148 -15.75 -8.19 -0.33
N LEU A 149 -15.19 -8.59 -1.47
CA LEU A 149 -15.14 -9.99 -1.92
C LEU A 149 -14.34 -10.88 -0.96
N ILE A 150 -13.33 -10.35 -0.29
CA ILE A 150 -12.56 -11.07 0.74
C ILE A 150 -13.49 -11.55 1.87
N GLY A 151 -14.32 -10.64 2.39
CA GLY A 151 -15.25 -10.96 3.45
C GLY A 151 -16.38 -11.92 3.04
N VAL A 152 -16.70 -11.99 1.74
CA VAL A 152 -17.68 -12.94 1.21
C VAL A 152 -17.05 -14.33 0.99
N ALA A 153 -15.82 -14.37 0.50
CA ALA A 153 -15.18 -15.60 0.03
C ALA A 153 -14.35 -16.31 1.10
N LEU A 154 -13.74 -15.57 2.04
CA LEU A 154 -12.76 -16.10 2.98
C LEU A 154 -13.22 -15.94 4.43
N THR A 155 -13.03 -16.99 5.21
CA THR A 155 -13.15 -16.91 6.68
C THR A 155 -11.95 -16.14 7.27
N ALA A 156 -12.09 -15.62 8.48
CA ALA A 156 -11.00 -14.98 9.22
C ALA A 156 -9.74 -15.87 9.37
N ALA A 157 -9.92 -17.19 9.47
CA ALA A 157 -8.82 -18.16 9.56
C ALA A 157 -8.07 -18.28 8.22
N GLU A 158 -8.79 -18.34 7.11
CA GLU A 158 -8.21 -18.41 5.76
C GLU A 158 -7.51 -17.10 5.38
N TRP A 159 -8.11 -15.97 5.72
CA TRP A 159 -7.48 -14.65 5.54
C TRP A 159 -6.17 -14.54 6.31
N ARG A 160 -6.14 -14.95 7.59
CA ARG A 160 -4.89 -15.02 8.36
C ARG A 160 -3.86 -15.97 7.74
N ALA A 161 -4.29 -17.13 7.22
CA ALA A 161 -3.40 -18.06 6.55
C ALA A 161 -2.79 -17.48 5.26
N ALA A 162 -3.57 -16.71 4.49
CA ALA A 162 -3.06 -15.95 3.34
C ALA A 162 -2.00 -14.92 3.77
N GLY A 163 -2.25 -14.16 4.83
CA GLY A 163 -1.27 -13.21 5.40
C GLY A 163 0.03 -13.90 5.84
N PHE A 164 -0.02 -15.08 6.46
CA PHE A 164 1.17 -15.86 6.79
C PHE A 164 1.91 -16.36 5.55
N LYS A 165 1.19 -16.76 4.50
CA LYS A 165 1.79 -17.17 3.22
C LYS A 165 2.55 -16.00 2.58
N ILE A 166 1.94 -14.82 2.53
CA ILE A 166 2.55 -13.57 2.04
C ILE A 166 3.81 -13.23 2.84
N ALA A 167 3.73 -13.20 4.18
CA ALA A 167 4.87 -12.90 5.04
C ALA A 167 6.04 -13.88 4.87
N ARG A 168 5.75 -15.15 4.58
CA ARG A 168 6.79 -16.16 4.33
C ARG A 168 7.43 -15.99 2.95
N SER A 169 6.68 -15.63 1.92
CA SER A 169 7.22 -15.41 0.58
C SER A 169 8.11 -14.17 0.51
N SER A 170 7.77 -13.10 1.25
CA SER A 170 8.55 -11.86 1.29
C SER A 170 9.79 -11.94 2.20
N GLY A 171 9.80 -12.84 3.19
CA GLY A 171 10.88 -12.97 4.15
C GLY A 171 10.81 -11.95 5.32
N LEU A 172 11.57 -12.25 6.40
CA LEU A 172 11.52 -11.46 7.65
C LEU A 172 12.04 -10.03 7.50
N SER A 173 12.98 -9.79 6.59
CA SER A 173 13.53 -8.44 6.36
C SER A 173 12.48 -7.52 5.75
N ASP A 174 11.81 -8.00 4.72
CA ASP A 174 10.81 -7.23 3.97
C ASP A 174 9.54 -7.03 4.80
N ALA A 175 9.11 -8.05 5.55
CA ALA A 175 8.03 -7.90 6.51
C ALA A 175 8.35 -6.82 7.56
N GLY A 176 9.58 -6.80 8.09
CA GLY A 176 10.00 -5.78 9.05
C GLY A 176 10.01 -4.38 8.50
N GLU A 177 10.46 -4.20 7.26
CA GLU A 177 10.43 -2.91 6.58
C GLU A 177 9.00 -2.47 6.26
N MET A 178 8.13 -3.39 5.81
CA MET A 178 6.73 -3.12 5.55
C MET A 178 6.04 -2.53 6.80
N PHE A 179 6.14 -3.18 7.96
CA PHE A 179 5.50 -2.66 9.17
C PHE A 179 6.07 -1.31 9.63
N ALA A 180 7.37 -1.07 9.42
CA ALA A 180 7.96 0.21 9.73
C ALA A 180 7.49 1.31 8.76
N TRP A 181 7.33 0.99 7.48
CA TRP A 181 6.79 1.85 6.45
C TRP A 181 5.30 2.16 6.66
N LEU A 182 4.48 1.15 7.00
CA LEU A 182 3.05 1.35 7.30
C LEU A 182 2.85 2.36 8.46
N ALA A 183 3.69 2.26 9.49
CA ALA A 183 3.58 3.13 10.67
C ALA A 183 4.26 4.50 10.48
N ASP A 184 5.02 4.73 9.42
CA ASP A 184 5.76 5.97 9.18
C ASP A 184 4.83 7.11 8.75
N GLY A 185 4.58 8.07 9.64
CA GLY A 185 3.69 9.20 9.38
C GLY A 185 2.20 8.84 9.36
N ALA A 186 1.82 7.63 9.77
CA ALA A 186 0.44 7.29 10.06
C ALA A 186 -0.01 8.00 11.35
N ASP A 187 -1.31 8.25 11.48
CA ASP A 187 -1.86 8.69 12.76
C ASP A 187 -1.65 7.62 13.85
N GLN A 188 -1.75 8.05 15.10
CA GLN A 188 -1.41 7.21 16.24
C GLN A 188 -2.29 5.94 16.31
N ASP A 189 -3.57 6.07 16.01
CA ASP A 189 -4.53 4.96 16.13
C ASP A 189 -4.28 3.94 15.02
N THR A 190 -4.10 4.39 13.79
CA THR A 190 -3.73 3.54 12.64
C THR A 190 -2.40 2.82 12.87
N ALA A 191 -1.37 3.54 13.35
CA ALA A 191 -0.08 2.92 13.66
C ALA A 191 -0.19 1.87 14.78
N GLN A 192 -0.95 2.15 15.84
CA GLN A 192 -1.17 1.20 16.93
C GLN A 192 -1.95 -0.03 16.47
N ALA A 193 -3.04 0.15 15.71
CA ALA A 193 -3.83 -0.94 15.15
C ALA A 193 -2.97 -1.84 14.25
N THR A 194 -2.19 -1.24 13.36
CA THR A 194 -1.26 -1.95 12.47
C THR A 194 -0.26 -2.80 13.26
N ILE A 195 0.40 -2.23 14.27
CA ILE A 195 1.39 -2.96 15.09
C ILE A 195 0.71 -4.00 16.00
N ALA A 196 -0.55 -3.79 16.38
CA ALA A 196 -1.30 -4.76 17.19
C ALA A 196 -1.61 -6.06 16.44
N THR A 197 -1.59 -6.08 15.12
CA THR A 197 -1.74 -7.31 14.31
C THR A 197 -0.54 -8.26 14.46
N LEU A 198 0.64 -7.74 14.81
CA LEU A 198 1.85 -8.54 15.03
C LEU A 198 1.74 -9.38 16.31
N PRO A 199 2.22 -10.63 16.33
CA PRO A 199 2.39 -11.41 17.56
C PRO A 199 3.27 -10.67 18.60
N PRO A 200 3.02 -10.84 19.91
CA PRO A 200 3.77 -10.11 20.94
C PRO A 200 5.30 -10.17 20.81
N PRO A 201 5.96 -11.33 20.54
CA PRO A 201 7.41 -11.34 20.38
C PRO A 201 7.86 -10.57 19.13
N VAL A 202 7.07 -10.55 18.06
CA VAL A 202 7.37 -9.80 16.84
C VAL A 202 7.24 -8.29 17.06
N ARG A 203 6.32 -7.85 17.94
CA ARG A 203 6.22 -6.43 18.33
C ARG A 203 7.50 -5.94 19.05
N VAL A 204 8.12 -6.81 19.86
CA VAL A 204 9.41 -6.49 20.49
C VAL A 204 10.49 -6.33 19.42
N LEU A 205 10.57 -7.28 18.48
CA LEU A 205 11.50 -7.23 17.34
C LEU A 205 11.30 -5.96 16.50
N TYR A 206 10.05 -5.62 16.20
CA TYR A 206 9.70 -4.39 15.51
C TYR A 206 10.27 -3.15 16.23
N ARG A 207 10.01 -3.02 17.54
CA ARG A 207 10.44 -1.85 18.33
C ARG A 207 11.95 -1.77 18.47
N ALA A 208 12.62 -2.90 18.69
CA ALA A 208 14.05 -2.96 18.97
C ALA A 208 14.94 -2.91 17.73
N ILE A 209 14.47 -3.44 16.60
CA ILE A 209 15.30 -3.65 15.40
C ILE A 209 14.69 -2.99 14.15
N TRP A 210 13.46 -3.33 13.77
CA TRP A 210 12.92 -2.95 12.47
C TRP A 210 12.66 -1.45 12.36
N LYS A 211 11.93 -0.87 13.31
CA LYS A 211 11.65 0.57 13.35
C LYS A 211 12.94 1.41 13.39
N PRO A 212 13.92 1.17 14.30
CA PRO A 212 15.18 1.92 14.30
C PRO A 212 15.99 1.74 13.03
N ARG A 213 16.01 0.55 12.44
CA ARG A 213 16.70 0.31 11.16
C ARG A 213 16.08 1.11 10.03
N TYR A 214 14.76 1.10 9.92
CA TYR A 214 14.02 1.87 8.92
C TYR A 214 14.28 3.37 9.05
N GLN A 215 14.28 3.89 10.27
CA GLN A 215 14.50 5.31 10.57
C GLN A 215 15.92 5.82 10.31
N ARG A 216 16.92 4.93 10.17
CA ARG A 216 18.31 5.31 9.84
C ARG A 216 18.46 5.86 8.42
N THR A 217 17.60 5.49 7.52
CA THR A 217 17.60 5.99 6.14
C THR A 217 16.53 7.08 6.01
N PRO A 218 16.90 8.35 5.90
CA PRO A 218 15.94 9.43 5.60
C PRO A 218 15.21 9.13 4.29
N ARG A 219 13.91 9.44 4.28
CA ARG A 219 13.04 9.32 3.12
C ARG A 219 12.20 10.59 2.99
N TRP A 220 12.04 11.07 1.75
CA TRP A 220 11.23 12.26 1.39
C TRP A 220 11.74 13.63 1.83
#